data_896ccf88ae7175d4b09e8a2f99f41671
#
_entry.id   896ccf88ae7175d4b09e8a2f99f41671
#
_cell.length_a   1.000
_cell.length_b   1.000
_cell.length_c   1.000
_cell.angle_alpha   90.00
_cell.angle_beta   90.00
_cell.angle_gamma   90.00
#
_symmetry.space_group_name_H-M   'P 1'
#
loop_
_entity.id
_entity.type
_entity.pdbx_description
1 polymer ?
#
loop_
_entity_poly.entity_id
_entity_poly.type
_entity_poly.pdbx_seq_one_letter_code
_entity_poly.pdbx_strand_id
1 'polypeptide(L)'
;MLEPYRRVQGQAISTSILHPLTGTLGSVLRRIDLRGENGPLTEQLPRPDLGEEAPLAAVRQLLSEVKENGDAAIRALTKRFDGVDIKDPTVKGKDLQKAWQSLDGALADALQVAHDRILYFHEQEAQQPHTVQQKGIEVTSIPQPVQRAGLYVPGGLASYPSTVLMTALPAQAAGVEQLMLCTPPNPEGEVDAVVLASAYLCGITEVYKIGGVQAVAAMAYGTESITSVDVVAGPGNIWVATAKQEVAGVVGIASAFAGPSEIVIVADQSCPSSSAAIDLALQAEHGPGGRAWLVTWDENYADEVVAALEQIVDLSPRRSETLSTLISEGYVCLVDGPEDAVGVANEIAPEHLQLMCADASQLAAEIRNAGAVFVGLWGPASIGDYLAGPSHVLPTSGTARFSGALTVDDFQKR
;
A
#
# COMPACT_ATOMS: atom_id res chain seq x y z
N MET A 1 13.27 -9.16 25.93
CA MET A 1 13.77 -8.24 24.89
C MET A 1 12.85 -8.19 23.66
N LEU A 2 11.51 -8.08 23.83
CA LEU A 2 10.50 -8.04 22.76
C LEU A 2 9.31 -7.12 23.16
N GLU A 3 9.56 -6.07 23.96
CA GLU A 3 8.58 -5.05 24.31
C GLU A 3 8.13 -4.08 23.18
N PRO A 4 8.88 -3.87 22.07
CA PRO A 4 8.49 -2.92 21.03
C PRO A 4 7.18 -3.29 20.30
N TYR A 5 6.86 -4.59 20.17
CA TYR A 5 5.69 -5.02 19.39
C TYR A 5 4.34 -4.68 20.03
N ARG A 6 4.26 -4.65 21.37
CA ARG A 6 3.05 -4.22 22.09
C ARG A 6 2.77 -2.72 21.98
N ARG A 7 3.80 -1.93 21.68
CA ARG A 7 3.66 -0.46 21.58
C ARG A 7 3.06 0.01 20.29
N VAL A 8 3.17 -0.75 19.19
CA VAL A 8 2.62 -0.34 17.88
C VAL A 8 1.13 -0.62 17.74
N GLN A 9 0.59 -1.59 18.49
CA GLN A 9 -0.85 -1.93 18.45
C GLN A 9 -1.69 -1.37 19.59
N GLY A 10 -1.12 -0.68 20.57
CA GLY A 10 -1.88 -0.28 21.77
C GLY A 10 -1.32 0.89 22.56
N GLN A 11 -0.53 1.77 21.97
CA GLN A 11 -0.20 3.02 22.66
C GLN A 11 -1.40 3.97 22.63
N ALA A 12 -2.10 4.01 23.75
CA ALA A 12 -2.64 5.27 24.20
C ALA A 12 -1.48 6.27 24.18
N ILE A 13 -1.53 7.22 23.24
CA ILE A 13 -0.59 8.33 23.17
C ILE A 13 -0.57 8.93 24.56
N SER A 14 0.60 8.91 25.19
CA SER A 14 0.79 9.57 26.49
C SER A 14 0.33 11.02 26.35
N THR A 15 -0.71 11.39 27.06
CA THR A 15 -1.32 12.73 27.11
C THR A 15 -0.36 13.83 27.62
N SER A 16 0.92 13.54 27.79
CA SER A 16 1.92 14.45 28.33
C SER A 16 2.63 15.33 27.28
N ILE A 17 2.27 15.25 25.98
CA ILE A 17 2.83 16.12 24.91
C ILE A 17 1.74 17.04 24.29
N LEU A 18 0.51 16.98 24.77
CA LEU A 18 -0.51 17.96 24.41
C LEU A 18 -0.31 19.23 25.26
N HIS A 19 0.68 20.06 24.94
CA HIS A 19 0.55 21.48 25.20
C HIS A 19 -0.66 22.00 24.41
N PRO A 20 -1.58 22.76 25.01
CA PRO A 20 -2.62 23.43 24.25
C PRO A 20 -1.92 24.38 23.27
N LEU A 21 -1.94 24.03 21.97
CA LEU A 21 -1.49 24.90 20.90
C LEU A 21 -2.52 26.05 20.75
N THR A 22 -2.49 27.00 21.69
CA THR A 22 -3.06 28.34 21.54
C THR A 22 -1.97 29.28 21.01
N GLY A 23 -1.39 28.97 19.90
CA GLY A 23 -0.51 29.79 19.10
C GLY A 23 -0.89 29.57 17.64
N THR A 24 -0.87 30.63 16.84
CA THR A 24 -0.87 30.52 15.39
C THR A 24 0.00 29.35 14.98
N LEU A 25 -0.60 28.30 14.35
CA LEU A 25 0.09 27.14 13.81
C LEU A 25 1.14 27.68 12.83
N GLY A 26 2.41 27.66 13.20
CA GLY A 26 3.48 27.79 12.22
C GLY A 26 3.24 26.70 11.17
N SER A 27 3.34 27.03 9.89
CA SER A 27 2.97 26.23 8.72
C SER A 27 2.94 24.72 8.97
N VAL A 28 1.80 24.08 8.75
CA VAL A 28 1.58 22.62 8.90
C VAL A 28 2.54 21.80 8.02
N LEU A 29 3.07 22.42 6.94
CA LEU A 29 4.03 21.82 6.03
C LEU A 29 5.39 22.52 6.16
N ARG A 30 6.46 21.74 6.11
CA ARG A 30 7.84 22.26 6.07
C ARG A 30 8.16 22.75 4.67
N ARG A 31 8.73 23.95 4.55
CA ARG A 31 9.15 24.52 3.26
C ARG A 31 10.56 24.12 2.90
N ILE A 32 10.74 23.74 1.64
CA ILE A 32 12.03 23.51 0.98
C ILE A 32 12.04 24.40 -0.25
N ASP A 33 12.97 25.34 -0.32
CA ASP A 33 13.11 26.24 -1.47
C ASP A 33 14.33 25.82 -2.29
N LEU A 34 14.08 25.28 -3.48
CA LEU A 34 15.09 24.82 -4.41
C LEU A 34 15.29 25.78 -5.59
N ARG A 35 14.64 26.93 -5.57
CA ARG A 35 14.75 27.93 -6.65
C ARG A 35 16.18 28.46 -6.75
N GLY A 36 16.74 28.43 -7.95
CA GLY A 36 18.13 28.87 -8.23
C GLY A 36 19.20 27.93 -7.68
N GLU A 37 18.85 26.81 -7.05
CA GLU A 37 19.79 25.83 -6.54
C GLU A 37 20.30 24.91 -7.66
N ASN A 38 21.62 24.62 -7.67
CA ASN A 38 22.25 23.77 -8.69
C ASN A 38 22.89 22.51 -8.08
N GLY A 39 22.61 22.20 -6.82
CA GLY A 39 23.13 21.02 -6.12
C GLY A 39 22.36 19.75 -6.47
N PRO A 40 22.91 18.57 -6.12
CA PRO A 40 22.21 17.31 -6.29
C PRO A 40 20.95 17.26 -5.43
N LEU A 41 19.79 16.94 -6.02
CA LEU A 41 18.52 16.81 -5.30
C LEU A 41 18.59 15.76 -4.17
N THR A 42 19.41 14.73 -4.34
CA THR A 42 19.67 13.70 -3.32
C THR A 42 20.20 14.23 -1.99
N GLU A 43 20.82 15.40 -1.99
CA GLU A 43 21.39 16.03 -0.78
C GLU A 43 20.42 17.09 -0.20
N GLN A 44 19.48 17.57 -1.00
CA GLN A 44 18.56 18.66 -0.65
C GLN A 44 17.20 18.17 -0.17
N LEU A 45 16.78 16.99 -0.66
CA LEU A 45 15.48 16.42 -0.29
C LEU A 45 15.61 15.48 0.93
N PRO A 46 14.69 15.58 1.89
CA PRO A 46 14.61 14.64 3.00
C PRO A 46 14.46 13.19 2.49
N ARG A 47 15.30 12.32 2.96
CA ARG A 47 15.19 10.89 2.65
C ARG A 47 14.11 10.25 3.52
N PRO A 48 13.51 9.13 3.03
CA PRO A 48 12.66 8.32 3.88
C PRO A 48 13.43 7.92 5.13
N ASP A 49 12.92 8.28 6.30
CA ASP A 49 13.33 7.60 7.52
C ASP A 49 12.66 6.22 7.47
N LEU A 50 13.44 5.20 7.12
CA LEU A 50 12.95 3.82 7.06
C LEU A 50 12.60 3.26 8.45
N GLY A 51 12.63 4.14 9.47
CA GLY A 51 12.34 3.80 10.85
C GLY A 51 13.46 3.05 11.55
N GLU A 52 13.17 2.57 12.75
CA GLU A 52 14.07 1.68 13.52
C GLU A 52 14.56 0.54 12.60
N GLU A 53 15.85 0.19 12.72
CA GLU A 53 16.45 -0.96 12.01
C GLU A 53 15.44 -2.10 11.92
N ALA A 54 15.19 -2.57 10.69
CA ALA A 54 14.22 -3.65 10.46
C ALA A 54 14.46 -4.75 11.51
N PRO A 55 13.42 -5.25 12.18
CA PRO A 55 13.58 -6.17 13.32
C PRO A 55 14.03 -7.56 12.87
N LEU A 56 15.09 -7.57 12.06
CA LEU A 56 15.57 -8.72 11.29
C LEU A 56 15.79 -9.96 12.15
N ALA A 57 16.51 -9.80 13.28
CA ALA A 57 16.78 -10.93 14.18
C ALA A 57 15.49 -11.52 14.78
N ALA A 58 14.56 -10.64 15.18
CA ALA A 58 13.28 -11.07 15.71
C ALA A 58 12.40 -11.71 14.64
N VAL A 59 12.39 -11.16 13.42
CA VAL A 59 11.65 -11.74 12.29
C VAL A 59 12.18 -13.14 11.95
N ARG A 60 13.50 -13.31 11.86
CA ARG A 60 14.12 -14.63 11.61
C ARG A 60 13.75 -15.66 12.68
N GLN A 61 13.73 -15.24 13.95
CA GLN A 61 13.31 -16.11 15.05
C GLN A 61 11.85 -16.55 14.88
N LEU A 62 10.93 -15.62 14.55
CA LEU A 62 9.50 -15.92 14.35
C LEU A 62 9.28 -16.82 13.14
N LEU A 63 9.99 -16.58 12.04
CA LEU A 63 9.93 -17.44 10.85
C LEU A 63 10.38 -18.88 11.17
N SER A 64 11.49 -19.04 11.93
CA SER A 64 11.98 -20.34 12.38
C SER A 64 10.98 -21.04 13.28
N GLU A 65 10.38 -20.31 14.24
CA GLU A 65 9.39 -20.82 15.16
C GLU A 65 8.18 -21.43 14.42
N VAL A 66 7.66 -20.75 13.39
CA VAL A 66 6.55 -21.29 12.57
C VAL A 66 7.02 -22.47 11.73
N LYS A 67 8.21 -22.39 11.12
CA LYS A 67 8.77 -23.47 10.30
C LYS A 67 8.96 -24.78 11.10
N GLU A 68 9.33 -24.68 12.38
CA GLU A 68 9.61 -25.84 13.24
C GLU A 68 8.38 -26.39 13.94
N ASN A 69 7.43 -25.52 14.31
CA ASN A 69 6.30 -25.87 15.18
C ASN A 69 4.91 -25.71 14.53
N GLY A 70 4.84 -25.32 13.24
CA GLY A 70 3.63 -25.30 12.43
C GLY A 70 2.44 -24.58 13.09
N ASP A 71 1.28 -25.21 13.08
CA ASP A 71 0.02 -24.66 13.64
C ASP A 71 0.12 -24.31 15.12
N ALA A 72 0.96 -24.98 15.88
CA ALA A 72 1.15 -24.66 17.29
C ALA A 72 1.83 -23.29 17.46
N ALA A 73 2.83 -22.98 16.65
CA ALA A 73 3.46 -21.67 16.63
C ALA A 73 2.47 -20.58 16.17
N ILE A 74 1.69 -20.82 15.12
CA ILE A 74 0.66 -19.88 14.64
C ILE A 74 -0.28 -19.49 15.78
N ARG A 75 -0.83 -20.45 16.50
CA ARG A 75 -1.74 -20.17 17.63
C ARG A 75 -1.05 -19.40 18.75
N ALA A 76 0.16 -19.77 19.11
CA ALA A 76 0.93 -19.10 20.16
C ALA A 76 1.26 -17.63 19.78
N LEU A 77 1.68 -17.40 18.54
CA LEU A 77 2.05 -16.07 18.05
C LEU A 77 0.81 -15.18 17.86
N THR A 78 -0.30 -15.71 17.35
CA THR A 78 -1.57 -14.96 17.27
C THR A 78 -2.06 -14.57 18.68
N LYS A 79 -1.99 -15.48 19.64
CA LYS A 79 -2.32 -15.13 21.05
C LYS A 79 -1.40 -14.05 21.60
N ARG A 80 -0.11 -14.13 21.28
CA ARG A 80 0.90 -13.18 21.76
C ARG A 80 0.75 -11.79 21.16
N PHE A 81 0.53 -11.70 19.84
CA PHE A 81 0.57 -10.44 19.09
C PHE A 81 -0.80 -9.83 18.87
N ASP A 82 -1.79 -10.65 18.55
CA ASP A 82 -3.16 -10.19 18.28
C ASP A 82 -4.04 -10.29 19.54
N GLY A 83 -3.56 -10.93 20.63
CA GLY A 83 -4.29 -11.07 21.90
C GLY A 83 -5.41 -12.11 21.85
N VAL A 84 -5.51 -12.87 20.77
CA VAL A 84 -6.63 -13.78 20.50
C VAL A 84 -6.20 -15.25 20.61
N ASP A 85 -6.94 -16.03 21.37
CA ASP A 85 -6.71 -17.48 21.53
C ASP A 85 -7.52 -18.26 20.47
N ILE A 86 -6.98 -18.36 19.26
CA ILE A 86 -7.61 -19.10 18.17
C ILE A 86 -7.32 -20.60 18.28
N LYS A 87 -8.36 -21.42 18.19
CA LYS A 87 -8.22 -22.89 18.12
C LYS A 87 -8.01 -23.36 16.68
N ASP A 88 -8.75 -22.78 15.76
CA ASP A 88 -8.73 -23.06 14.32
C ASP A 88 -8.52 -21.72 13.57
N PRO A 89 -7.43 -21.57 12.84
CA PRO A 89 -7.17 -20.35 12.05
C PRO A 89 -8.07 -20.25 10.81
N THR A 90 -8.73 -21.34 10.41
CA THR A 90 -9.51 -21.40 9.17
C THR A 90 -10.84 -20.67 9.28
N VAL A 91 -11.19 -19.87 8.30
CA VAL A 91 -12.54 -19.29 8.13
C VAL A 91 -13.36 -20.25 7.26
N LYS A 92 -14.57 -20.58 7.70
CA LYS A 92 -15.44 -21.51 6.96
C LYS A 92 -16.10 -20.82 5.76
N GLY A 93 -16.19 -21.50 4.63
CA GLY A 93 -16.78 -20.93 3.40
C GLY A 93 -18.22 -20.39 3.57
N LYS A 94 -19.01 -20.97 4.47
CA LYS A 94 -20.35 -20.44 4.83
C LYS A 94 -20.30 -19.06 5.48
N ASP A 95 -19.20 -18.72 6.17
CA ASP A 95 -19.04 -17.44 6.86
C ASP A 95 -18.70 -16.33 5.84
N LEU A 96 -17.95 -16.68 4.78
CA LEU A 96 -17.71 -15.77 3.64
C LEU A 96 -19.03 -15.45 2.91
N GLN A 97 -19.82 -16.49 2.59
CA GLN A 97 -21.12 -16.31 1.94
C GLN A 97 -22.07 -15.48 2.80
N LYS A 98 -22.14 -15.75 4.11
CA LYS A 98 -22.95 -14.98 5.05
C LYS A 98 -22.51 -13.51 5.10
N ALA A 99 -21.20 -13.26 5.12
CA ALA A 99 -20.65 -11.91 5.12
C ALA A 99 -21.13 -11.13 3.87
N TRP A 100 -21.02 -11.72 2.68
CA TRP A 100 -21.53 -11.11 1.45
C TRP A 100 -23.03 -10.82 1.50
N GLN A 101 -23.83 -11.78 1.97
CA GLN A 101 -25.28 -11.64 2.05
C GLN A 101 -25.74 -10.61 3.10
N SER A 102 -24.89 -10.27 4.06
CA SER A 102 -25.18 -9.31 5.12
C SER A 102 -24.73 -7.88 4.82
N LEU A 103 -24.05 -7.65 3.68
CA LEU A 103 -23.64 -6.31 3.30
C LEU A 103 -24.83 -5.41 2.99
N ASP A 104 -24.66 -4.12 3.26
CA ASP A 104 -25.53 -3.10 2.70
C ASP A 104 -25.50 -3.14 1.17
N GLY A 105 -26.66 -3.00 0.53
CA GLY A 105 -26.77 -3.12 -0.93
C GLY A 105 -25.90 -2.12 -1.69
N ALA A 106 -25.79 -0.88 -1.21
CA ALA A 106 -24.97 0.13 -1.86
C ALA A 106 -23.45 -0.22 -1.76
N LEU A 107 -23.03 -0.78 -0.63
CA LEU A 107 -21.65 -1.25 -0.49
C LEU A 107 -21.37 -2.49 -1.37
N ALA A 108 -22.32 -3.42 -1.45
CA ALA A 108 -22.20 -4.59 -2.33
C ALA A 108 -22.08 -4.17 -3.81
N ASP A 109 -22.91 -3.22 -4.25
CA ASP A 109 -22.85 -2.68 -5.61
C ASP A 109 -21.53 -1.96 -5.88
N ALA A 110 -21.01 -1.18 -4.91
CA ALA A 110 -19.72 -0.50 -5.04
C ALA A 110 -18.56 -1.49 -5.16
N LEU A 111 -18.55 -2.55 -4.34
CA LEU A 111 -17.52 -3.60 -4.41
C LEU A 111 -17.60 -4.36 -5.74
N GLN A 112 -18.81 -4.62 -6.27
CA GLN A 112 -18.98 -5.25 -7.57
C GLN A 112 -18.43 -4.38 -8.71
N VAL A 113 -18.69 -3.07 -8.67
CA VAL A 113 -18.14 -2.13 -9.67
C VAL A 113 -16.62 -2.09 -9.60
N ALA A 114 -16.05 -2.07 -8.39
CA ALA A 114 -14.60 -2.10 -8.21
C ALA A 114 -14.00 -3.40 -8.75
N HIS A 115 -14.59 -4.54 -8.37
CA HIS A 115 -14.19 -5.86 -8.85
C HIS A 115 -14.14 -5.90 -10.39
N ASP A 116 -15.24 -5.52 -11.06
CA ASP A 116 -15.35 -5.64 -12.51
C ASP A 116 -14.33 -4.74 -13.23
N ARG A 117 -14.07 -3.53 -12.73
CA ARG A 117 -13.09 -2.62 -13.30
C ARG A 117 -11.65 -3.11 -13.12
N ILE A 118 -11.32 -3.60 -11.92
CA ILE A 118 -9.98 -4.10 -11.61
C ILE A 118 -9.70 -5.36 -12.44
N LEU A 119 -10.66 -6.30 -12.47
CA LEU A 119 -10.51 -7.52 -13.26
C LEU A 119 -10.34 -7.20 -14.73
N TYR A 120 -11.21 -6.34 -15.30
CA TYR A 120 -11.14 -5.93 -16.70
C TYR A 120 -9.78 -5.33 -17.06
N PHE A 121 -9.24 -4.45 -16.20
CA PHE A 121 -7.93 -3.85 -16.43
C PHE A 121 -6.83 -4.91 -16.51
N HIS A 122 -6.77 -5.80 -15.52
CA HIS A 122 -5.73 -6.83 -15.45
C HIS A 122 -5.87 -7.92 -16.51
N GLU A 123 -7.08 -8.21 -16.98
CA GLU A 123 -7.29 -9.08 -18.15
C GLU A 123 -6.66 -8.50 -19.44
N GLN A 124 -6.62 -7.16 -19.58
CA GLN A 124 -5.95 -6.52 -20.72
C GLN A 124 -4.42 -6.50 -20.59
N GLU A 125 -3.88 -6.62 -19.36
CA GLU A 125 -2.43 -6.76 -19.13
C GLU A 125 -1.91 -8.16 -19.47
N ALA A 126 -2.79 -9.18 -19.49
CA ALA A 126 -2.39 -10.57 -19.67
C ALA A 126 -1.65 -10.77 -20.99
N GLN A 127 -0.39 -11.15 -20.88
CA GLN A 127 0.49 -11.29 -22.02
C GLN A 127 0.21 -12.58 -22.81
N GLN A 128 0.32 -12.50 -24.14
CA GLN A 128 0.19 -13.64 -25.03
C GLN A 128 1.57 -14.30 -25.27
N PRO A 129 1.59 -15.60 -25.65
CA PRO A 129 2.82 -16.22 -26.11
C PRO A 129 3.49 -15.43 -27.23
N HIS A 130 4.80 -15.25 -27.14
CA HIS A 130 5.59 -14.50 -28.10
C HIS A 130 6.62 -15.41 -28.78
N THR A 131 6.53 -15.51 -30.11
CA THR A 131 7.41 -16.36 -30.92
C THR A 131 8.33 -15.51 -31.78
N VAL A 132 9.62 -15.84 -31.79
CA VAL A 132 10.64 -15.26 -32.62
C VAL A 132 11.24 -16.33 -33.52
N GLN A 133 11.38 -16.04 -34.82
CA GLN A 133 12.02 -16.92 -35.77
C GLN A 133 13.24 -16.22 -36.41
N GLN A 134 14.40 -16.87 -36.35
CA GLN A 134 15.61 -16.36 -36.97
C GLN A 134 16.53 -17.50 -37.44
N LYS A 135 16.97 -17.47 -38.69
CA LYS A 135 17.92 -18.42 -39.28
C LYS A 135 17.57 -19.89 -39.06
N GLY A 136 16.29 -20.23 -39.16
CA GLY A 136 15.81 -21.60 -39.00
C GLY A 136 15.61 -22.05 -37.54
N ILE A 137 15.77 -21.15 -36.59
CA ILE A 137 15.49 -21.38 -35.18
C ILE A 137 14.20 -20.66 -34.79
N GLU A 138 13.29 -21.38 -34.17
CA GLU A 138 12.07 -20.83 -33.55
C GLU A 138 12.16 -20.91 -32.04
N VAL A 139 11.87 -19.80 -31.35
CA VAL A 139 11.84 -19.71 -29.90
C VAL A 139 10.53 -19.07 -29.48
N THR A 140 9.77 -19.74 -28.62
CA THR A 140 8.51 -19.23 -28.07
C THR A 140 8.64 -19.03 -26.57
N SER A 141 8.37 -17.80 -26.12
CA SER A 141 8.20 -17.46 -24.68
C SER A 141 6.71 -17.58 -24.33
N ILE A 142 6.40 -18.42 -23.36
CA ILE A 142 5.02 -18.73 -22.95
C ILE A 142 4.82 -18.30 -21.49
N PRO A 143 3.96 -17.31 -21.20
CA PRO A 143 3.58 -16.98 -19.85
C PRO A 143 2.84 -18.18 -19.22
N GLN A 144 3.21 -18.55 -18.01
CA GLN A 144 2.61 -19.64 -17.24
C GLN A 144 2.28 -19.14 -15.84
N PRO A 145 1.02 -19.23 -15.36
CA PRO A 145 0.69 -18.86 -14.02
C PRO A 145 1.44 -19.73 -12.99
N VAL A 146 1.65 -19.17 -11.81
CA VAL A 146 1.98 -19.99 -10.64
C VAL A 146 0.75 -20.82 -10.24
N GLN A 147 0.93 -21.92 -9.53
CA GLN A 147 -0.19 -22.78 -9.17
C GLN A 147 -1.01 -22.19 -8.03
N ARG A 148 -0.32 -21.57 -7.06
CA ARG A 148 -0.93 -21.11 -5.82
C ARG A 148 -0.34 -19.77 -5.37
N ALA A 149 -1.20 -18.81 -5.04
CA ALA A 149 -0.78 -17.53 -4.49
C ALA A 149 -1.39 -17.27 -3.10
N GLY A 150 -0.57 -16.71 -2.21
CA GLY A 150 -0.95 -16.26 -0.88
C GLY A 150 -1.11 -14.74 -0.85
N LEU A 151 -2.29 -14.29 -0.44
CA LEU A 151 -2.64 -12.88 -0.37
C LEU A 151 -2.62 -12.45 1.09
N TYR A 152 -1.80 -11.45 1.40
CA TYR A 152 -1.77 -10.85 2.74
C TYR A 152 -2.59 -9.57 2.75
N VAL A 153 -3.59 -9.53 3.61
CA VAL A 153 -4.41 -8.33 3.84
C VAL A 153 -4.17 -7.85 5.28
N PRO A 154 -3.67 -6.64 5.46
CA PRO A 154 -3.43 -6.12 6.80
C PRO A 154 -4.74 -5.94 7.56
N GLY A 155 -4.65 -5.99 8.87
CA GLY A 155 -5.71 -5.57 9.80
C GLY A 155 -5.28 -4.33 10.55
N GLY A 156 -6.11 -3.86 11.46
CA GLY A 156 -5.81 -2.73 12.33
C GLY A 156 -6.98 -1.76 12.48
N LEU A 157 -6.70 -0.46 12.28
CA LEU A 157 -7.69 0.60 12.52
C LEU A 157 -8.78 0.70 11.45
N ALA A 158 -8.60 0.05 10.30
CA ALA A 158 -9.56 0.07 9.19
C ALA A 158 -9.70 -1.32 8.57
N SER A 159 -10.82 -1.55 7.88
CA SER A 159 -11.01 -2.70 7.00
C SER A 159 -10.40 -2.40 5.63
N TYR A 160 -9.79 -3.41 5.00
CA TYR A 160 -9.12 -3.26 3.70
C TYR A 160 -9.73 -4.17 2.63
N PRO A 161 -11.04 -3.99 2.28
CA PRO A 161 -11.68 -4.78 1.21
C PRO A 161 -11.00 -4.55 -0.15
N SER A 162 -10.55 -3.33 -0.42
CA SER A 162 -9.83 -3.01 -1.65
C SER A 162 -8.54 -3.81 -1.81
N THR A 163 -7.79 -4.05 -0.74
CA THR A 163 -6.57 -4.87 -0.79
C THR A 163 -6.89 -6.32 -1.19
N VAL A 164 -8.05 -6.86 -0.80
CA VAL A 164 -8.49 -8.18 -1.28
C VAL A 164 -8.66 -8.16 -2.79
N LEU A 165 -9.42 -7.20 -3.33
CA LEU A 165 -9.65 -7.05 -4.77
C LEU A 165 -8.34 -6.82 -5.52
N MET A 166 -7.52 -5.88 -5.05
CA MET A 166 -6.28 -5.44 -5.69
C MET A 166 -5.16 -6.50 -5.67
N THR A 167 -5.28 -7.54 -4.87
CA THR A 167 -4.33 -8.66 -4.87
C THR A 167 -4.90 -9.91 -5.54
N ALA A 168 -6.18 -10.17 -5.38
CA ALA A 168 -6.83 -11.37 -5.93
C ALA A 168 -7.05 -11.27 -7.44
N LEU A 169 -7.52 -10.12 -7.93
CA LEU A 169 -7.94 -10.00 -9.32
C LEU A 169 -6.77 -10.01 -10.31
N PRO A 170 -5.59 -9.38 -10.03
CA PRO A 170 -4.41 -9.59 -10.86
C PRO A 170 -3.96 -11.05 -10.91
N ALA A 171 -4.02 -11.76 -9.76
CA ALA A 171 -3.68 -13.19 -9.70
C ALA A 171 -4.66 -14.04 -10.53
N GLN A 172 -5.95 -13.73 -10.48
CA GLN A 172 -6.97 -14.41 -11.29
C GLN A 172 -6.79 -14.13 -12.79
N ALA A 173 -6.54 -12.88 -13.16
CA ALA A 173 -6.25 -12.50 -14.55
C ALA A 173 -4.99 -13.18 -15.08
N ALA A 174 -4.01 -13.45 -14.20
CA ALA A 174 -2.82 -14.24 -14.51
C ALA A 174 -3.13 -15.72 -14.76
N GLY A 175 -4.29 -16.23 -14.33
CA GLY A 175 -4.69 -17.62 -14.42
C GLY A 175 -4.31 -18.47 -13.19
N VAL A 176 -4.03 -17.86 -12.04
CA VAL A 176 -3.77 -18.62 -10.79
C VAL A 176 -5.05 -19.31 -10.32
N GLU A 177 -4.98 -20.64 -10.18
CA GLU A 177 -6.16 -21.43 -9.84
C GLU A 177 -6.45 -21.48 -8.32
N GLN A 178 -5.41 -21.36 -7.49
CA GLN A 178 -5.53 -21.50 -6.05
C GLN A 178 -5.08 -20.21 -5.34
N LEU A 179 -6.06 -19.54 -4.73
CA LEU A 179 -5.81 -18.34 -3.92
C LEU A 179 -6.11 -18.65 -2.46
N MET A 180 -5.19 -18.27 -1.58
CA MET A 180 -5.43 -18.22 -0.15
C MET A 180 -5.23 -16.81 0.37
N LEU A 181 -5.99 -16.44 1.41
CA LEU A 181 -5.94 -15.14 2.04
C LEU A 181 -5.60 -15.28 3.52
N CYS A 182 -4.60 -14.52 3.98
CA CYS A 182 -4.28 -14.35 5.40
C CYS A 182 -4.56 -12.91 5.83
N THR A 183 -5.28 -12.76 6.93
CA THR A 183 -5.57 -11.47 7.56
C THR A 183 -5.66 -11.64 9.07
N PRO A 184 -5.17 -10.69 9.90
CA PRO A 184 -5.25 -10.84 11.34
C PRO A 184 -6.69 -10.83 11.83
N PRO A 185 -6.99 -11.57 12.92
CA PRO A 185 -8.29 -11.50 13.57
C PRO A 185 -8.46 -10.17 14.30
N ASN A 186 -9.70 -9.73 14.46
CA ASN A 186 -10.09 -8.67 15.37
C ASN A 186 -10.04 -9.16 16.86
N PRO A 187 -10.27 -8.29 17.87
CA PRO A 187 -10.24 -8.67 19.27
C PRO A 187 -11.23 -9.78 19.65
N GLU A 188 -12.30 -9.95 18.87
CA GLU A 188 -13.31 -11.01 19.04
C GLU A 188 -12.89 -12.35 18.41
N GLY A 189 -11.74 -12.39 17.74
CA GLY A 189 -11.21 -13.58 17.09
C GLY A 189 -11.81 -13.85 15.70
N GLU A 190 -12.47 -12.89 15.12
CA GLU A 190 -13.11 -12.98 13.81
C GLU A 190 -12.40 -12.10 12.78
N VAL A 191 -12.62 -12.37 11.51
CA VAL A 191 -12.19 -11.50 10.41
C VAL A 191 -13.30 -10.51 10.11
N ASP A 192 -12.92 -9.29 9.74
CA ASP A 192 -13.85 -8.24 9.33
C ASP A 192 -14.81 -8.72 8.23
N ALA A 193 -16.10 -8.42 8.39
CA ALA A 193 -17.14 -8.91 7.50
C ALA A 193 -17.00 -8.41 6.06
N VAL A 194 -16.50 -7.18 5.86
CA VAL A 194 -16.31 -6.61 4.51
C VAL A 194 -15.12 -7.27 3.81
N VAL A 195 -14.07 -7.63 4.56
CA VAL A 195 -12.93 -8.40 4.03
C VAL A 195 -13.39 -9.81 3.60
N LEU A 196 -14.19 -10.49 4.43
CA LEU A 196 -14.77 -11.80 4.08
C LEU A 196 -15.70 -11.73 2.87
N ALA A 197 -16.51 -10.68 2.79
CA ALA A 197 -17.40 -10.44 1.65
C ALA A 197 -16.62 -10.22 0.35
N SER A 198 -15.52 -9.46 0.40
CA SER A 198 -14.64 -9.25 -0.74
C SER A 198 -13.92 -10.53 -1.16
N ALA A 199 -13.49 -11.35 -0.19
CA ALA A 199 -12.94 -12.68 -0.48
C ALA A 199 -13.98 -13.60 -1.17
N TYR A 200 -15.25 -13.55 -0.71
CA TYR A 200 -16.34 -14.27 -1.36
C TYR A 200 -16.57 -13.79 -2.79
N LEU A 201 -16.61 -12.48 -3.01
CA LEU A 201 -16.77 -11.86 -4.33
C LEU A 201 -15.67 -12.30 -5.30
N CYS A 202 -14.43 -12.39 -4.84
CA CYS A 202 -13.29 -12.91 -5.61
C CYS A 202 -13.24 -14.44 -5.69
N GLY A 203 -14.23 -15.18 -5.17
CA GLY A 203 -14.23 -16.64 -5.21
C GLY A 203 -13.12 -17.30 -4.38
N ILE A 204 -12.50 -16.59 -3.44
CA ILE A 204 -11.48 -17.15 -2.55
C ILE A 204 -12.17 -18.07 -1.54
N THR A 205 -11.74 -19.32 -1.47
CA THR A 205 -12.31 -20.32 -0.57
C THR A 205 -11.44 -20.62 0.65
N GLU A 206 -10.17 -20.26 0.60
CA GLU A 206 -9.21 -20.47 1.67
C GLU A 206 -8.86 -19.14 2.33
N VAL A 207 -9.40 -18.91 3.52
CA VAL A 207 -9.15 -17.71 4.33
C VAL A 207 -8.71 -18.11 5.72
N TYR A 208 -7.63 -17.49 6.20
CA TYR A 208 -7.03 -17.78 7.50
C TYR A 208 -6.94 -16.53 8.36
N LYS A 209 -7.34 -16.65 9.62
CA LYS A 209 -7.30 -15.60 10.67
C LYS A 209 -5.90 -15.49 11.26
N ILE A 210 -4.94 -15.06 10.45
CA ILE A 210 -3.53 -14.98 10.83
C ILE A 210 -2.94 -13.69 10.27
N GLY A 211 -2.29 -12.91 11.13
CA GLY A 211 -1.59 -11.69 10.74
C GLY A 211 -0.07 -11.79 10.89
N GLY A 212 0.63 -10.71 10.57
CA GLY A 212 2.05 -10.54 10.89
C GLY A 212 3.01 -11.51 10.22
N VAL A 213 4.17 -11.67 10.85
CA VAL A 213 5.26 -12.55 10.39
C VAL A 213 4.82 -14.00 10.28
N GLN A 214 3.99 -14.47 11.21
CA GLN A 214 3.51 -15.85 11.21
C GLN A 214 2.62 -16.19 10.02
N ALA A 215 1.88 -15.21 9.47
CA ALA A 215 1.12 -15.39 8.23
C ALA A 215 2.06 -15.58 7.03
N VAL A 216 3.10 -14.73 6.91
CA VAL A 216 4.11 -14.86 5.85
C VAL A 216 4.85 -16.20 5.96
N ALA A 217 5.22 -16.62 7.18
CA ALA A 217 5.85 -17.91 7.42
C ALA A 217 4.96 -19.09 7.01
N ALA A 218 3.67 -19.04 7.38
CA ALA A 218 2.70 -20.08 7.01
C ALA A 218 2.52 -20.17 5.49
N MET A 219 2.44 -19.04 4.80
CA MET A 219 2.37 -19.02 3.34
C MET A 219 3.64 -19.58 2.69
N ALA A 220 4.83 -19.26 3.23
CA ALA A 220 6.09 -19.66 2.63
C ALA A 220 6.44 -21.13 2.92
N TYR A 221 6.25 -21.62 4.15
CA TYR A 221 6.72 -22.93 4.58
C TYR A 221 5.62 -23.98 4.63
N GLY A 222 4.36 -23.53 4.69
CA GLY A 222 3.24 -24.43 5.01
C GLY A 222 3.21 -24.81 6.49
N THR A 223 2.10 -25.41 6.90
CA THR A 223 1.90 -26.00 8.23
C THR A 223 1.01 -27.24 8.11
N GLU A 224 0.57 -27.82 9.21
CA GLU A 224 -0.33 -28.98 9.17
C GLU A 224 -1.69 -28.63 8.54
N SER A 225 -2.17 -27.38 8.73
CA SER A 225 -3.47 -26.92 8.21
C SER A 225 -3.36 -26.00 6.99
N ILE A 226 -2.18 -25.52 6.65
CA ILE A 226 -1.95 -24.52 5.60
C ILE A 226 -0.96 -25.07 4.58
N THR A 227 -1.39 -25.19 3.34
CA THR A 227 -0.50 -25.53 2.23
C THR A 227 0.30 -24.30 1.81
N SER A 228 1.63 -24.46 1.64
CA SER A 228 2.50 -23.38 1.15
C SER A 228 2.09 -22.90 -0.25
N VAL A 229 2.53 -21.69 -0.58
CA VAL A 229 2.23 -21.04 -1.88
C VAL A 229 3.49 -20.85 -2.71
N ASP A 230 3.32 -20.55 -3.99
CA ASP A 230 4.42 -20.22 -4.90
C ASP A 230 4.80 -18.73 -4.83
N VAL A 231 3.81 -17.85 -4.60
CA VAL A 231 3.98 -16.38 -4.53
C VAL A 231 3.19 -15.81 -3.36
N VAL A 232 3.79 -14.88 -2.62
CA VAL A 232 3.13 -14.05 -1.59
C VAL A 232 3.00 -12.63 -2.11
N ALA A 233 1.78 -12.08 -2.08
CA ALA A 233 1.45 -10.73 -2.47
C ALA A 233 0.69 -9.98 -1.35
N GLY A 234 0.69 -8.67 -1.42
CA GLY A 234 -0.07 -7.77 -0.53
C GLY A 234 0.80 -6.88 0.36
N PRO A 235 0.27 -5.72 0.79
CA PRO A 235 0.98 -4.75 1.61
C PRO A 235 1.11 -5.23 3.07
N GLY A 236 1.99 -4.60 3.83
CA GLY A 236 2.14 -4.89 5.25
C GLY A 236 3.08 -3.90 5.94
N ASN A 237 3.08 -3.92 7.26
CA ASN A 237 4.01 -3.11 8.06
C ASN A 237 5.46 -3.61 7.93
N ILE A 238 6.41 -2.91 8.55
CA ILE A 238 7.84 -3.24 8.49
C ILE A 238 8.14 -4.71 8.87
N TRP A 239 7.40 -5.32 9.79
CA TRP A 239 7.58 -6.71 10.19
C TRP A 239 7.19 -7.68 9.05
N VAL A 240 6.05 -7.41 8.41
CA VAL A 240 5.57 -8.19 7.26
C VAL A 240 6.48 -8.00 6.06
N ALA A 241 6.91 -6.77 5.79
CA ALA A 241 7.85 -6.46 4.71
C ALA A 241 9.18 -7.18 4.92
N THR A 242 9.76 -7.10 6.14
CA THR A 242 10.99 -7.83 6.48
C THR A 242 10.80 -9.35 6.36
N ALA A 243 9.67 -9.88 6.81
CA ALA A 243 9.39 -11.31 6.69
C ALA A 243 9.33 -11.76 5.23
N LYS A 244 8.68 -10.99 4.36
CA LYS A 244 8.64 -11.25 2.90
C LYS A 244 10.05 -11.27 2.30
N GLN A 245 10.91 -10.31 2.67
CA GLN A 245 12.31 -10.27 2.22
C GLN A 245 13.08 -11.51 2.66
N GLU A 246 12.91 -11.95 3.91
CA GLU A 246 13.62 -13.10 4.46
C GLU A 246 13.18 -14.45 3.86
N VAL A 247 11.94 -14.56 3.40
CA VAL A 247 11.46 -15.78 2.72
C VAL A 247 11.63 -15.73 1.20
N ALA A 248 12.13 -14.62 0.65
CA ALA A 248 12.42 -14.49 -0.78
C ALA A 248 13.44 -15.56 -1.19
N GLY A 249 13.11 -16.31 -2.25
CA GLY A 249 13.90 -17.47 -2.68
C GLY A 249 13.40 -18.81 -2.15
N VAL A 250 12.57 -18.83 -1.10
CA VAL A 250 11.75 -19.98 -0.72
C VAL A 250 10.42 -19.90 -1.46
N VAL A 251 9.87 -18.70 -1.55
CA VAL A 251 8.64 -18.34 -2.21
C VAL A 251 8.86 -17.06 -3.02
N GLY A 252 8.18 -16.89 -4.14
CA GLY A 252 8.17 -15.64 -4.89
C GLY A 252 7.52 -14.52 -4.06
N ILE A 253 8.06 -13.32 -4.14
CA ILE A 253 7.51 -12.15 -3.46
C ILE A 253 7.07 -11.13 -4.51
N ALA A 254 5.78 -10.95 -4.64
CA ALA A 254 5.20 -9.87 -5.42
C ALA A 254 5.10 -8.61 -4.56
N SER A 255 5.49 -7.45 -5.08
CA SER A 255 5.50 -6.16 -4.36
C SER A 255 6.24 -6.22 -3.01
N ALA A 256 7.54 -6.42 -3.06
CA ALA A 256 8.39 -6.65 -1.88
C ALA A 256 8.42 -5.47 -0.89
N PHE A 257 8.13 -4.24 -1.32
CA PHE A 257 8.44 -3.02 -0.60
C PHE A 257 7.20 -2.12 -0.43
N ALA A 258 6.17 -2.60 0.24
CA ALA A 258 5.07 -1.75 0.67
C ALA A 258 5.38 -1.23 2.09
N GLY A 259 5.77 0.03 2.17
CA GLY A 259 5.95 0.80 3.39
C GLY A 259 4.77 1.74 3.67
N PRO A 260 4.95 2.76 4.51
CA PRO A 260 3.95 3.81 4.70
C PRO A 260 3.64 4.52 3.38
N SER A 261 2.36 4.82 3.16
CA SER A 261 1.89 5.45 1.93
C SER A 261 2.36 6.89 1.80
N GLU A 262 2.65 7.32 0.57
CA GLU A 262 3.15 8.66 0.28
C GLU A 262 2.55 9.22 -1.01
N ILE A 263 2.40 10.56 -1.06
CA ILE A 263 1.96 11.28 -2.24
C ILE A 263 2.88 12.46 -2.55
N VAL A 264 3.14 12.67 -3.84
CA VAL A 264 3.67 13.90 -4.39
C VAL A 264 2.61 14.53 -5.28
N ILE A 265 2.23 15.76 -5.00
CA ILE A 265 1.33 16.56 -5.83
C ILE A 265 2.16 17.66 -6.50
N VAL A 266 2.28 17.60 -7.82
CA VAL A 266 2.82 18.69 -8.64
C VAL A 266 1.63 19.52 -9.12
N ALA A 267 1.56 20.78 -8.69
CA ALA A 267 0.41 21.63 -8.97
C ALA A 267 0.77 23.09 -9.24
N ASP A 268 -0.07 23.77 -10.01
CA ASP A 268 0.00 25.20 -10.29
C ASP A 268 -1.37 25.87 -10.17
N GLN A 269 -1.45 27.18 -10.45
CA GLN A 269 -2.68 27.96 -10.38
C GLN A 269 -3.82 27.50 -11.29
N SER A 270 -3.59 26.58 -12.23
CA SER A 270 -4.66 25.99 -13.06
C SER A 270 -5.52 24.98 -12.29
N CYS A 271 -5.01 24.51 -11.13
CA CYS A 271 -5.73 23.67 -10.19
C CYS A 271 -6.24 24.49 -8.99
N PRO A 272 -7.51 24.37 -8.57
CA PRO A 272 -7.96 24.96 -7.31
C PRO A 272 -7.10 24.50 -6.12
N SER A 273 -6.60 25.43 -5.32
CA SER A 273 -5.76 25.13 -4.15
C SER A 273 -6.43 24.16 -3.17
N SER A 274 -7.77 24.22 -3.05
CA SER A 274 -8.55 23.28 -2.23
C SER A 274 -8.50 21.83 -2.73
N SER A 275 -8.34 21.61 -4.05
CA SER A 275 -8.24 20.26 -4.61
C SER A 275 -6.89 19.61 -4.26
N ALA A 276 -5.79 20.34 -4.39
CA ALA A 276 -4.48 19.85 -3.94
C ALA A 276 -4.46 19.63 -2.42
N ALA A 277 -5.07 20.54 -1.66
CA ALA A 277 -5.13 20.45 -0.21
C ALA A 277 -5.90 19.24 0.30
N ILE A 278 -7.03 18.88 -0.33
CA ILE A 278 -7.81 17.72 0.09
C ILE A 278 -7.06 16.41 -0.19
N ASP A 279 -6.34 16.31 -1.31
CA ASP A 279 -5.59 15.11 -1.66
C ASP A 279 -4.34 14.94 -0.75
N LEU A 280 -3.69 16.03 -0.33
CA LEU A 280 -2.67 16.01 0.71
C LEU A 280 -3.23 15.52 2.05
N ALA A 281 -4.43 15.99 2.43
CA ALA A 281 -5.07 15.58 3.67
C ALA A 281 -5.48 14.10 3.64
N LEU A 282 -6.04 13.63 2.52
CA LEU A 282 -6.43 12.23 2.32
C LEU A 282 -5.24 11.28 2.47
N GLN A 283 -4.08 11.65 1.93
CA GLN A 283 -2.88 10.86 2.12
C GLN A 283 -2.39 10.89 3.56
N ALA A 284 -2.38 12.06 4.18
CA ALA A 284 -1.88 12.23 5.54
C ALA A 284 -2.74 11.52 6.60
N GLU A 285 -4.04 11.28 6.35
CA GLU A 285 -4.92 10.58 7.28
C GLU A 285 -4.59 9.08 7.45
N HIS A 286 -3.76 8.51 6.58
CA HIS A 286 -3.29 7.12 6.75
C HIS A 286 -2.47 6.94 8.04
N GLY A 287 -1.91 8.01 8.58
CA GLY A 287 -1.30 8.03 9.90
C GLY A 287 0.24 8.09 9.86
N PRO A 288 0.88 7.87 11.02
CA PRO A 288 2.31 8.07 11.20
C PRO A 288 3.17 7.28 10.21
N GLY A 289 4.22 7.93 9.70
CA GLY A 289 5.15 7.37 8.72
C GLY A 289 4.75 7.63 7.27
N GLY A 290 3.51 8.09 7.00
CA GLY A 290 3.09 8.57 5.69
C GLY A 290 3.73 9.90 5.33
N ARG A 291 3.73 10.27 4.03
CA ARG A 291 4.33 11.51 3.52
C ARG A 291 3.40 12.22 2.58
N ALA A 292 3.42 13.55 2.64
CA ALA A 292 2.64 14.39 1.76
C ALA A 292 3.48 15.56 1.24
N TRP A 293 3.63 15.65 -0.09
CA TRP A 293 4.44 16.66 -0.75
C TRP A 293 3.59 17.50 -1.70
N LEU A 294 3.70 18.82 -1.58
CA LEU A 294 3.33 19.75 -2.62
C LEU A 294 4.60 20.24 -3.31
N VAL A 295 4.67 20.09 -4.62
CA VAL A 295 5.75 20.64 -5.46
C VAL A 295 5.14 21.67 -6.40
N THR A 296 5.61 22.90 -6.34
CA THR A 296 5.08 24.00 -7.14
C THR A 296 6.14 25.07 -7.41
N TRP A 297 5.95 25.84 -8.49
CA TRP A 297 6.81 26.98 -8.85
C TRP A 297 6.13 28.34 -8.56
N ASP A 298 5.01 28.33 -7.83
CA ASP A 298 4.27 29.52 -7.44
C ASP A 298 4.11 29.57 -5.92
N GLU A 299 4.79 30.53 -5.30
CA GLU A 299 4.79 30.70 -3.85
C GLU A 299 3.42 31.14 -3.31
N ASN A 300 2.68 31.96 -4.06
CA ASN A 300 1.33 32.37 -3.64
C ASN A 300 0.37 31.19 -3.68
N TYR A 301 0.46 30.36 -4.71
CA TYR A 301 -0.32 29.12 -4.79
C TYR A 301 0.01 28.17 -3.64
N ALA A 302 1.29 28.03 -3.30
CA ALA A 302 1.69 27.22 -2.15
C ALA A 302 1.04 27.71 -0.84
N ASP A 303 1.00 29.04 -0.61
CA ASP A 303 0.35 29.63 0.55
C ASP A 303 -1.15 29.37 0.58
N GLU A 304 -1.83 29.46 -0.57
CA GLU A 304 -3.24 29.16 -0.69
C GLU A 304 -3.54 27.69 -0.40
N VAL A 305 -2.70 26.74 -0.88
CA VAL A 305 -2.86 25.31 -0.59
C VAL A 305 -2.67 25.03 0.89
N VAL A 306 -1.66 25.61 1.52
CA VAL A 306 -1.43 25.44 2.97
C VAL A 306 -2.61 25.97 3.77
N ALA A 307 -3.13 27.14 3.45
CA ALA A 307 -4.29 27.73 4.14
C ALA A 307 -5.56 26.87 3.95
N ALA A 308 -5.78 26.30 2.77
CA ALA A 308 -6.89 25.40 2.51
C ALA A 308 -6.72 24.08 3.28
N LEU A 309 -5.50 23.53 3.32
CA LEU A 309 -5.16 22.30 4.04
C LEU A 309 -5.44 22.43 5.54
N GLU A 310 -5.06 23.53 6.18
CA GLU A 310 -5.34 23.79 7.58
C GLU A 310 -6.85 23.74 7.88
N GLN A 311 -7.67 24.35 7.02
CA GLN A 311 -9.13 24.33 7.16
C GLN A 311 -9.72 22.91 7.00
N ILE A 312 -9.22 22.14 6.04
CA ILE A 312 -9.67 20.77 5.80
C ILE A 312 -9.30 19.88 6.99
N VAL A 313 -8.08 19.98 7.49
CA VAL A 313 -7.60 19.19 8.63
C VAL A 313 -8.40 19.50 9.89
N ASP A 314 -8.77 20.75 10.13
CA ASP A 314 -9.58 21.14 11.30
C ASP A 314 -10.99 20.50 11.28
N LEU A 315 -11.51 20.21 10.09
CA LEU A 315 -12.82 19.55 9.91
C LEU A 315 -12.72 18.02 9.82
N SER A 316 -11.51 17.47 9.73
CA SER A 316 -11.32 16.02 9.57
C SER A 316 -11.68 15.24 10.83
N PRO A 317 -12.43 14.14 10.73
CA PRO A 317 -12.67 13.22 11.85
C PRO A 317 -11.37 12.53 12.32
N ARG A 318 -10.31 12.52 11.48
CA ARG A 318 -8.99 11.97 11.77
C ARG A 318 -7.93 13.05 11.94
N ARG A 319 -8.33 14.18 12.51
CA ARG A 319 -7.47 15.37 12.66
C ARG A 319 -6.13 15.07 13.32
N SER A 320 -6.11 14.24 14.36
CA SER A 320 -4.88 13.95 15.12
C SER A 320 -3.86 13.18 14.27
N GLU A 321 -4.30 12.17 13.55
CA GLU A 321 -3.48 11.35 12.65
C GLU A 321 -2.96 12.19 11.50
N THR A 322 -3.84 12.94 10.85
CA THR A 322 -3.51 13.82 9.73
C THR A 322 -2.48 14.88 10.13
N LEU A 323 -2.69 15.57 11.25
CA LEU A 323 -1.73 16.54 11.77
C LEU A 323 -0.38 15.91 12.13
N SER A 324 -0.38 14.74 12.76
CA SER A 324 0.84 14.05 13.11
C SER A 324 1.70 13.78 11.87
N THR A 325 1.08 13.30 10.79
CA THR A 325 1.78 13.05 9.52
C THR A 325 2.28 14.33 8.87
N LEU A 326 1.43 15.37 8.75
CA LEU A 326 1.81 16.62 8.08
C LEU A 326 2.93 17.36 8.83
N ILE A 327 2.91 17.38 10.15
CA ILE A 327 3.96 18.04 10.96
C ILE A 327 5.28 17.27 10.85
N SER A 328 5.25 15.95 10.83
CA SER A 328 6.47 15.12 10.78
C SER A 328 7.02 14.98 9.36
N GLU A 329 6.16 14.76 8.34
CA GLU A 329 6.53 14.35 7.00
C GLU A 329 5.72 15.07 5.90
N GLY A 330 5.21 16.26 6.19
CA GLY A 330 4.56 17.13 5.20
C GLY A 330 5.50 18.20 4.66
N TYR A 331 5.53 18.39 3.34
CA TYR A 331 6.48 19.30 2.69
C TYR A 331 5.81 20.16 1.61
N VAL A 332 6.26 21.42 1.51
CA VAL A 332 6.10 22.27 0.33
C VAL A 332 7.48 22.44 -0.29
N CYS A 333 7.63 22.03 -1.53
CA CYS A 333 8.87 22.21 -2.30
C CYS A 333 8.64 23.27 -3.38
N LEU A 334 9.38 24.39 -3.31
CA LEU A 334 9.36 25.45 -4.31
C LEU A 334 10.49 25.23 -5.30
N VAL A 335 10.17 25.26 -6.58
CA VAL A 335 11.10 25.05 -7.70
C VAL A 335 11.03 26.21 -8.70
N ASP A 336 11.94 26.28 -9.68
CA ASP A 336 11.93 27.34 -10.68
C ASP A 336 10.87 27.15 -11.77
N GLY A 337 10.46 25.89 -12.04
CA GLY A 337 9.51 25.59 -13.11
C GLY A 337 9.03 24.14 -13.14
N PRO A 338 8.16 23.82 -14.11
CA PRO A 338 7.58 22.49 -14.24
C PRO A 338 8.61 21.38 -14.49
N GLU A 339 9.69 21.67 -15.22
CA GLU A 339 10.77 20.70 -15.49
C GLU A 339 11.51 20.32 -14.18
N ASP A 340 11.76 21.29 -13.32
CA ASP A 340 12.38 21.07 -12.01
C ASP A 340 11.43 20.30 -11.09
N ALA A 341 10.12 20.54 -11.17
CA ALA A 341 9.11 19.77 -10.44
C ALA A 341 9.12 18.29 -10.86
N VAL A 342 9.29 17.98 -12.14
CA VAL A 342 9.49 16.61 -12.65
C VAL A 342 10.78 16.03 -12.09
N GLY A 343 11.86 16.81 -12.04
CA GLY A 343 13.14 16.41 -11.45
C GLY A 343 12.98 15.99 -9.98
N VAL A 344 12.28 16.80 -9.19
CA VAL A 344 11.98 16.53 -7.78
C VAL A 344 11.10 15.28 -7.63
N ALA A 345 10.04 15.16 -8.43
CA ALA A 345 9.16 13.98 -8.40
C ALA A 345 9.92 12.69 -8.72
N ASN A 346 10.77 12.69 -9.76
CA ASN A 346 11.60 11.55 -10.12
C ASN A 346 12.65 11.21 -9.05
N GLU A 347 13.17 12.22 -8.33
CA GLU A 347 14.12 11.99 -7.23
C GLU A 347 13.44 11.43 -5.99
N ILE A 348 12.25 11.89 -5.64
CA ILE A 348 11.45 11.30 -4.55
C ILE A 348 11.05 9.88 -4.90
N ALA A 349 10.69 9.62 -6.18
CA ALA A 349 10.17 8.34 -6.66
C ALA A 349 8.98 7.83 -5.83
N PRO A 350 7.88 8.62 -5.74
CA PRO A 350 6.79 8.39 -4.80
C PRO A 350 5.92 7.19 -5.17
N GLU A 351 5.16 6.72 -4.19
CA GLU A 351 4.07 5.77 -4.41
C GLU A 351 3.00 6.36 -5.33
N HIS A 352 2.44 7.51 -4.95
CA HIS A 352 1.45 8.25 -5.74
C HIS A 352 2.05 9.56 -6.23
N LEU A 353 2.02 9.77 -7.55
CA LEU A 353 2.34 11.05 -8.14
C LEU A 353 1.09 11.63 -8.81
N GLN A 354 0.70 12.83 -8.39
CA GLN A 354 -0.45 13.51 -8.95
C GLN A 354 0.02 14.79 -9.67
N LEU A 355 -0.30 14.91 -10.96
CA LEU A 355 0.03 16.04 -11.79
C LEU A 355 -1.22 16.89 -11.99
N MET A 356 -1.36 17.96 -11.20
CA MET A 356 -2.51 18.86 -11.15
C MET A 356 -2.15 20.24 -11.71
N CYS A 357 -1.58 20.30 -12.90
CA CYS A 357 -1.10 21.51 -13.56
C CYS A 357 -1.55 21.57 -15.02
N ALA A 358 -1.40 22.74 -15.65
CA ALA A 358 -1.86 22.98 -17.02
C ALA A 358 -1.27 21.97 -18.03
N ASP A 359 0.03 21.67 -17.89
CA ASP A 359 0.77 20.81 -18.81
C ASP A 359 0.90 19.35 -18.30
N ALA A 360 0.00 18.89 -17.44
CA ALA A 360 0.06 17.60 -16.76
C ALA A 360 0.34 16.42 -17.72
N SER A 361 -0.32 16.38 -18.89
CA SER A 361 -0.12 15.31 -19.87
C SER A 361 1.27 15.31 -20.51
N GLN A 362 1.90 16.48 -20.66
CA GLN A 362 3.26 16.59 -21.20
C GLN A 362 4.27 16.17 -20.14
N LEU A 363 4.11 16.65 -18.91
CA LEU A 363 4.98 16.31 -17.79
C LEU A 363 4.91 14.81 -17.44
N ALA A 364 3.73 14.18 -17.61
CA ALA A 364 3.58 12.73 -17.39
C ALA A 364 4.51 11.89 -18.27
N ALA A 365 4.82 12.35 -19.49
CA ALA A 365 5.75 11.65 -20.39
C ALA A 365 7.21 11.69 -19.92
N GLU A 366 7.55 12.61 -19.01
CA GLU A 366 8.91 12.78 -18.45
C GLU A 366 9.08 12.10 -17.10
N ILE A 367 7.98 11.60 -16.50
CA ILE A 367 8.03 10.84 -15.26
C ILE A 367 8.62 9.45 -15.52
N ARG A 368 9.59 9.09 -14.70
CA ARG A 368 10.30 7.80 -14.77
C ARG A 368 10.13 6.96 -13.52
N ASN A 369 9.97 7.61 -12.38
CA ASN A 369 10.00 6.98 -11.09
C ASN A 369 8.74 7.38 -10.29
N ALA A 370 7.67 6.61 -10.42
CA ALA A 370 6.48 6.70 -9.57
C ALA A 370 5.77 5.34 -9.56
N GLY A 371 5.14 5.00 -8.46
CA GLY A 371 4.31 3.79 -8.35
C GLY A 371 3.07 3.90 -9.21
N ALA A 372 2.37 5.03 -9.12
CA ALA A 372 1.26 5.39 -10.00
C ALA A 372 1.30 6.89 -10.34
N VAL A 373 0.89 7.25 -11.57
CA VAL A 373 0.82 8.65 -12.04
C VAL A 373 -0.62 9.01 -12.36
N PHE A 374 -1.14 10.02 -11.69
CA PHE A 374 -2.49 10.55 -11.87
C PHE A 374 -2.40 11.88 -12.60
N VAL A 375 -3.09 11.99 -13.74
CA VAL A 375 -2.90 13.09 -14.67
C VAL A 375 -4.15 13.95 -14.75
N GLY A 376 -3.99 15.22 -14.40
CA GLY A 376 -5.05 16.23 -14.46
C GLY A 376 -5.92 16.30 -13.20
N LEU A 377 -6.74 17.36 -13.15
CA LEU A 377 -7.56 17.72 -11.99
C LEU A 377 -8.56 16.61 -11.57
N TRP A 378 -9.04 15.82 -12.53
CA TRP A 378 -10.07 14.80 -12.30
C TRP A 378 -9.51 13.39 -12.06
N GLY A 379 -8.22 13.28 -11.86
CA GLY A 379 -7.53 12.03 -11.57
C GLY A 379 -6.95 12.00 -10.14
N PRO A 380 -7.76 12.06 -9.07
CA PRO A 380 -7.22 12.00 -7.71
C PRO A 380 -6.67 10.60 -7.40
N ALA A 381 -5.66 10.50 -6.54
CA ALA A 381 -5.07 9.23 -6.13
C ALA A 381 -6.11 8.25 -5.55
N SER A 382 -7.12 8.77 -4.85
CA SER A 382 -8.22 7.96 -4.29
C SER A 382 -9.01 7.17 -5.34
N ILE A 383 -9.08 7.63 -6.61
CA ILE A 383 -9.74 6.83 -7.66
C ILE A 383 -8.89 5.61 -8.04
N GLY A 384 -7.57 5.73 -7.97
CA GLY A 384 -6.62 4.63 -8.15
C GLY A 384 -6.74 3.59 -7.06
N ASP A 385 -6.93 4.03 -5.82
CA ASP A 385 -7.03 3.14 -4.67
C ASP A 385 -8.25 2.21 -4.71
N TYR A 386 -9.31 2.58 -5.45
CA TYR A 386 -10.57 1.83 -5.40
C TYR A 386 -11.15 1.44 -6.76
N LEU A 387 -11.09 2.33 -7.79
CA LEU A 387 -11.97 2.21 -8.95
C LEU A 387 -11.29 2.34 -10.32
N ALA A 388 -10.04 2.80 -10.40
CA ALA A 388 -9.39 3.05 -11.69
C ALA A 388 -9.07 1.77 -12.48
N GLY A 389 -8.84 0.67 -11.77
CA GLY A 389 -8.51 -0.63 -12.38
C GLY A 389 -7.13 -1.15 -12.01
N PRO A 390 -6.03 -0.40 -12.21
CA PRO A 390 -4.70 -0.83 -11.79
C PRO A 390 -4.65 -1.14 -10.29
N SER A 391 -3.77 -2.09 -9.91
CA SER A 391 -3.59 -2.41 -8.49
C SER A 391 -2.98 -1.24 -7.71
N HIS A 392 -3.52 -0.98 -6.53
CA HIS A 392 -3.00 0.00 -5.57
C HIS A 392 -1.87 -0.55 -4.69
N VAL A 393 -1.45 -1.80 -4.89
CA VAL A 393 -0.28 -2.35 -4.21
C VAL A 393 0.95 -1.82 -4.93
N LEU A 394 1.47 -0.72 -4.45
CA LEU A 394 2.47 0.11 -5.08
C LEU A 394 3.81 0.07 -4.33
N PRO A 395 4.93 0.35 -5.00
CA PRO A 395 6.22 0.54 -4.35
C PRO A 395 6.24 1.87 -3.58
N THR A 396 6.77 1.86 -2.37
CA THR A 396 6.89 3.03 -1.48
C THR A 396 8.34 3.37 -1.17
N SER A 397 8.57 4.49 -0.50
CA SER A 397 9.89 4.88 0.03
C SER A 397 10.99 4.93 -1.05
N GLY A 398 10.66 5.44 -2.22
CA GLY A 398 11.59 5.62 -3.33
C GLY A 398 11.91 4.33 -4.10
N THR A 399 11.26 3.20 -3.80
CA THR A 399 11.50 1.93 -4.51
C THR A 399 10.86 1.91 -5.91
N ALA A 400 10.03 2.89 -6.26
CA ALA A 400 9.53 3.09 -7.62
C ALA A 400 10.63 3.30 -8.67
N ARG A 401 11.90 3.49 -8.25
CA ARG A 401 13.07 3.49 -9.13
C ARG A 401 13.36 2.14 -9.78
N PHE A 402 12.90 1.05 -9.20
CA PHE A 402 13.20 -0.32 -9.67
C PHE A 402 12.05 -1.31 -9.48
N SER A 403 10.91 -0.87 -8.96
CA SER A 403 9.72 -1.69 -8.76
C SER A 403 8.49 -0.96 -9.28
N GLY A 404 7.48 -1.70 -9.72
CA GLY A 404 6.19 -1.19 -10.19
C GLY A 404 5.03 -1.61 -9.29
N ALA A 405 3.81 -1.26 -9.71
CA ALA A 405 2.58 -1.76 -9.13
C ALA A 405 2.49 -3.29 -9.27
N LEU A 406 1.69 -3.91 -8.42
CA LEU A 406 1.35 -5.33 -8.57
C LEU A 406 0.57 -5.55 -9.88
N THR A 407 1.06 -6.47 -10.70
CA THR A 407 0.51 -6.77 -12.02
C THR A 407 0.29 -8.26 -12.24
N VAL A 408 -0.28 -8.62 -13.38
CA VAL A 408 -0.42 -10.01 -13.83
C VAL A 408 0.94 -10.72 -13.92
N ASP A 409 2.01 -10.02 -14.33
CA ASP A 409 3.35 -10.59 -14.48
C ASP A 409 3.96 -11.08 -13.16
N ASP A 410 3.54 -10.52 -12.01
CA ASP A 410 3.98 -10.94 -10.68
C ASP A 410 3.51 -12.36 -10.31
N PHE A 411 2.48 -12.85 -10.97
CA PHE A 411 1.90 -14.18 -10.77
C PHE A 411 2.20 -15.16 -11.92
N GLN A 412 3.07 -14.77 -12.83
CA GLN A 412 3.46 -15.58 -13.98
C GLN A 412 4.98 -15.82 -14.02
N LYS A 413 5.35 -16.93 -14.65
CA LYS A 413 6.72 -17.27 -15.05
C LYS A 413 6.75 -17.61 -16.53
N ARG A 414 7.91 -17.50 -17.18
CA ARG A 414 8.10 -17.77 -18.60
C ARG A 414 9.10 -18.87 -18.83
#